data_9ce1adb11f293680e14f86c7dd7f2092
#
_entry.id   9ce1adb11f293680e14f86c7dd7f2092
#
_cell.length_a   1.000
_cell.length_b   1.000
_cell.length_c   1.000
_cell.angle_alpha   90.00
_cell.angle_beta   90.00
_cell.angle_gamma   90.00
#
_symmetry.space_group_name_H-M   'P 1'
#
loop_
_entity.id
_entity.type
_entity.pdbx_description
1 polymer ?
#
loop_
_entity_poly.entity_id
_entity_poly.type
_entity_poly.pdbx_seq_one_letter_code
_entity_poly.pdbx_strand_id
1 'polypeptide(L)'
;MKTIQPNRRLLGLLRKESLQILRDPSSIAIAFVLPAVLLLLFGYGVSLDSKGVPVGLVVMQPGAEAASFVGAFQHSAYFEPRVYRTRQAGREALRAREVTGLVVLSADFAQRLKGDREAPIQVLVNGVDANSARLLEGYVQGVWAVWLQRELAARQIAIATPVAVQARIWFNPELRSRNYLVPGLLVVNMTLVGALLTAMVFAREWERGTLEALLVT
;
A
#
# COMPACT_ATOMS: atom_id res chain seq x y z
N MET A 1 41.81 10.95 46.44
CA MET A 1 41.17 10.39 45.23
C MET A 1 39.95 11.27 44.89
N LYS A 2 40.02 12.08 43.80
CA LYS A 2 38.87 12.88 43.37
C LYS A 2 37.87 11.92 42.68
N THR A 3 36.74 11.67 43.29
CA THR A 3 35.61 10.97 42.69
C THR A 3 35.15 11.79 41.48
N ILE A 4 35.60 11.38 40.31
CA ILE A 4 35.16 12.00 39.05
C ILE A 4 33.71 11.57 38.88
N GLN A 5 32.77 12.54 38.91
CA GLN A 5 31.35 12.26 38.80
C GLN A 5 31.06 11.59 37.44
N PRO A 6 30.38 10.43 37.42
CA PRO A 6 30.13 9.67 36.19
C PRO A 6 29.46 10.50 35.06
N ASN A 7 28.66 11.49 35.43
CA ASN A 7 27.98 12.39 34.49
C ASN A 7 28.96 13.27 33.69
N ARG A 8 30.12 13.65 34.24
CA ARG A 8 31.11 14.46 33.50
C ARG A 8 31.88 13.65 32.46
N ARG A 9 32.13 12.38 32.74
CA ARG A 9 32.79 11.44 31.78
C ARG A 9 31.86 11.15 30.62
N LEU A 10 30.60 10.84 30.92
CA LEU A 10 29.57 10.61 29.90
C LEU A 10 29.35 11.82 28.98
N LEU A 11 29.29 13.02 29.56
CA LEU A 11 29.16 14.26 28.83
C LEU A 11 30.36 14.55 27.93
N GLY A 12 31.57 14.27 28.42
CA GLY A 12 32.82 14.36 27.64
C GLY A 12 32.82 13.42 26.44
N LEU A 13 32.40 12.17 26.64
CA LEU A 13 32.28 11.16 25.60
C LEU A 13 31.24 11.58 24.55
N LEU A 14 30.05 11.96 24.97
CA LEU A 14 28.99 12.44 24.09
C LEU A 14 29.48 13.62 23.25
N ARG A 15 30.15 14.61 23.88
CA ARG A 15 30.69 15.76 23.15
C ARG A 15 31.75 15.38 22.14
N LYS A 16 32.66 14.47 22.51
CA LYS A 16 33.70 13.93 21.60
C LYS A 16 33.07 13.28 20.39
N GLU A 17 32.16 12.34 20.60
CA GLU A 17 31.50 11.59 19.51
C GLU A 17 30.66 12.52 18.62
N SER A 18 29.90 13.41 19.21
CA SER A 18 29.10 14.39 18.42
C SER A 18 29.99 15.27 17.53
N LEU A 19 31.10 15.81 18.08
CA LEU A 19 32.03 16.60 17.28
C LEU A 19 32.75 15.78 16.19
N GLN A 20 32.99 14.51 16.46
CA GLN A 20 33.63 13.61 15.52
C GLN A 20 32.69 13.27 14.36
N ILE A 21 31.40 13.00 14.63
CA ILE A 21 30.36 12.80 13.62
C ILE A 21 30.20 14.06 12.74
N LEU A 22 30.14 15.25 13.37
CA LEU A 22 29.99 16.51 12.63
C LEU A 22 31.19 16.88 11.75
N ARG A 23 32.38 16.35 12.04
CA ARG A 23 33.61 16.60 11.26
C ARG A 23 33.87 15.53 10.19
N ASP A 24 33.11 14.46 10.20
CA ASP A 24 33.26 13.38 9.24
C ASP A 24 32.17 13.42 8.17
N PRO A 25 32.52 13.74 6.91
CA PRO A 25 31.56 13.80 5.82
C PRO A 25 30.81 12.49 5.61
N SER A 26 31.45 11.34 5.85
CA SER A 26 30.83 10.02 5.72
C SER A 26 29.73 9.81 6.78
N SER A 27 30.00 10.20 8.02
CA SER A 27 29.03 10.15 9.10
C SER A 27 27.82 11.07 8.83
N ILE A 28 28.06 12.29 8.31
CA ILE A 28 27.00 13.21 7.95
C ILE A 28 26.15 12.64 6.79
N ALA A 29 26.82 12.06 5.78
CA ALA A 29 26.10 11.47 4.65
C ALA A 29 25.18 10.33 5.10
N ILE A 30 25.64 9.44 5.99
CA ILE A 30 24.86 8.33 6.53
C ILE A 30 23.74 8.83 7.46
N ALA A 31 24.03 9.81 8.32
CA ALA A 31 23.08 10.28 9.32
C ALA A 31 21.95 11.13 8.75
N PHE A 32 22.23 11.94 7.71
CA PHE A 32 21.29 12.95 7.22
C PHE A 32 20.94 12.79 5.75
N VAL A 33 21.95 12.62 4.87
CA VAL A 33 21.72 12.57 3.42
C VAL A 33 21.00 11.29 3.01
N LEU A 34 21.48 10.15 3.48
CA LEU A 34 20.87 8.85 3.16
C LEU A 34 19.40 8.77 3.60
N PRO A 35 19.01 9.10 4.85
CA PRO A 35 17.61 9.12 5.26
C PRO A 35 16.76 10.09 4.44
N ALA A 36 17.27 11.29 4.15
CA ALA A 36 16.54 12.27 3.36
C ALA A 36 16.26 11.75 1.93
N VAL A 37 17.28 11.15 1.29
CA VAL A 37 17.14 10.54 -0.04
C VAL A 37 16.13 9.39 -0.01
N LEU A 38 16.22 8.49 0.99
CA LEU A 38 15.29 7.37 1.12
C LEU A 38 13.85 7.84 1.38
N LEU A 39 13.66 8.84 2.24
CA LEU A 39 12.33 9.41 2.48
C LEU A 39 11.75 10.09 1.23
N LEU A 40 12.56 10.81 0.46
CA LEU A 40 12.12 11.40 -0.80
C LEU A 40 11.79 10.33 -1.83
N LEU A 41 12.66 9.35 -1.99
CA LEU A 41 12.48 8.28 -2.98
C LEU A 41 11.24 7.43 -2.68
N PHE A 42 11.07 6.97 -1.45
CA PHE A 42 9.94 6.12 -1.07
C PHE A 42 8.68 6.91 -0.73
N GLY A 43 8.81 8.14 -0.22
CA GLY A 43 7.65 8.98 0.12
C GLY A 43 6.98 9.63 -1.10
N TYR A 44 7.76 9.91 -2.15
CA TYR A 44 7.28 10.59 -3.36
C TYR A 44 7.49 9.79 -4.64
N GLY A 45 8.55 8.97 -4.72
CA GLY A 45 8.87 8.19 -5.91
C GLY A 45 8.09 6.88 -6.03
N VAL A 46 7.63 6.31 -4.91
CA VAL A 46 6.87 5.07 -4.89
C VAL A 46 5.44 5.37 -4.43
N SER A 47 4.51 5.38 -5.36
CA SER A 47 3.08 5.42 -5.04
C SER A 47 2.54 4.00 -5.01
N LEU A 48 2.01 3.58 -3.85
CA LEU A 48 1.26 2.33 -3.70
C LEU A 48 -0.25 2.56 -3.85
N ASP A 49 -0.66 3.79 -4.14
CA ASP A 49 -2.05 4.14 -4.35
C ASP A 49 -2.48 3.67 -5.74
N SER A 50 -3.18 2.56 -5.78
CA SER A 50 -3.78 2.03 -7.01
C SER A 50 -5.02 2.83 -7.37
N LYS A 51 -4.83 3.96 -8.08
CA LYS A 51 -5.92 4.70 -8.73
C LYS A 51 -5.91 4.38 -10.22
N GLY A 52 -7.12 4.24 -10.80
CA GLY A 52 -7.25 3.98 -12.23
C GLY A 52 -6.69 2.61 -12.64
N VAL A 53 -6.93 1.56 -11.83
CA VAL A 53 -6.51 0.20 -12.18
C VAL A 53 -7.24 -0.24 -13.46
N PRO A 54 -6.53 -0.56 -14.56
CA PRO A 54 -7.17 -1.01 -15.78
C PRO A 54 -7.81 -2.38 -15.55
N VAL A 55 -9.15 -2.43 -15.64
CA VAL A 55 -9.95 -3.64 -15.46
C VAL A 55 -10.76 -3.94 -16.71
N GLY A 56 -10.72 -5.18 -17.17
CA GLY A 56 -11.53 -5.66 -18.28
C GLY A 56 -12.91 -6.11 -17.78
N LEU A 57 -13.96 -5.60 -18.38
CA LEU A 57 -15.34 -6.04 -18.16
C LEU A 57 -15.79 -6.85 -19.36
N VAL A 58 -15.98 -8.14 -19.20
CA VAL A 58 -16.49 -9.01 -20.26
C VAL A 58 -18.00 -9.11 -20.13
N VAL A 59 -18.72 -8.48 -21.08
CA VAL A 59 -20.17 -8.47 -21.15
C VAL A 59 -20.60 -9.30 -22.36
N MET A 60 -20.97 -10.55 -22.10
CA MET A 60 -21.36 -11.49 -23.18
C MET A 60 -22.74 -11.18 -23.73
N GLN A 61 -23.67 -10.74 -22.89
CA GLN A 61 -25.01 -10.33 -23.29
C GLN A 61 -25.29 -8.93 -22.78
N PRO A 62 -25.46 -7.94 -23.70
CA PRO A 62 -25.87 -6.59 -23.34
C PRO A 62 -27.29 -6.58 -22.75
N GLY A 63 -27.48 -5.78 -21.69
CA GLY A 63 -28.78 -5.60 -21.04
C GLY A 63 -28.70 -4.44 -20.05
N ALA A 64 -29.87 -4.00 -19.57
CA ALA A 64 -29.95 -2.87 -18.64
C ALA A 64 -29.17 -3.12 -17.36
N GLU A 65 -29.25 -4.33 -16.77
CA GLU A 65 -28.56 -4.73 -15.56
C GLU A 65 -27.05 -4.79 -15.77
N ALA A 66 -26.60 -5.33 -16.92
CA ALA A 66 -25.19 -5.36 -17.27
C ALA A 66 -24.63 -3.95 -17.50
N ALA A 67 -25.39 -3.08 -18.17
CA ALA A 67 -25.01 -1.69 -18.38
C ALA A 67 -24.94 -0.90 -17.07
N SER A 68 -25.93 -1.11 -16.16
CA SER A 68 -25.91 -0.55 -14.81
C SER A 68 -24.66 -0.98 -14.02
N PHE A 69 -24.29 -2.26 -14.10
CA PHE A 69 -23.11 -2.78 -13.43
C PHE A 69 -21.80 -2.21 -14.02
N VAL A 70 -21.67 -2.15 -15.34
CA VAL A 70 -20.55 -1.49 -16.04
C VAL A 70 -20.43 -0.02 -15.61
N GLY A 71 -21.57 0.69 -15.53
CA GLY A 71 -21.62 2.07 -15.05
C GLY A 71 -21.06 2.23 -13.63
N ALA A 72 -21.27 1.26 -12.74
CA ALA A 72 -20.72 1.30 -11.40
C ALA A 72 -19.18 1.30 -11.40
N PHE A 73 -18.54 0.59 -12.32
CA PHE A 73 -17.08 0.63 -12.49
C PHE A 73 -16.60 1.95 -13.10
N GLN A 74 -17.33 2.49 -14.07
CA GLN A 74 -16.98 3.76 -14.71
C GLN A 74 -17.03 4.95 -13.74
N HIS A 75 -17.91 4.90 -12.74
CA HIS A 75 -18.03 5.92 -11.70
C HIS A 75 -17.13 5.67 -10.49
N SER A 76 -16.36 4.58 -10.49
CA SER A 76 -15.41 4.27 -9.42
C SER A 76 -14.09 4.99 -9.67
N ALA A 77 -13.58 5.70 -8.67
CA ALA A 77 -12.27 6.34 -8.73
C ALA A 77 -11.08 5.35 -8.77
N TYR A 78 -11.36 4.07 -8.52
CA TYR A 78 -10.32 3.03 -8.42
C TYR A 78 -10.06 2.33 -9.74
N PHE A 79 -10.99 2.39 -10.71
CA PHE A 79 -10.92 1.60 -11.92
C PHE A 79 -10.89 2.45 -13.19
N GLU A 80 -10.19 1.95 -14.20
CA GLU A 80 -10.26 2.35 -15.59
C GLU A 80 -10.84 1.17 -16.39
N PRO A 81 -12.19 1.09 -16.54
CA PRO A 81 -12.83 -0.09 -17.13
C PRO A 81 -12.71 -0.11 -18.64
N ARG A 82 -12.33 -1.27 -19.19
CA ARG A 82 -12.35 -1.58 -20.63
C ARG A 82 -13.35 -2.68 -20.91
N VAL A 83 -14.31 -2.45 -21.79
CA VAL A 83 -15.40 -3.40 -22.06
C VAL A 83 -15.04 -4.31 -23.22
N TYR A 84 -15.17 -5.61 -23.01
CA TYR A 84 -14.96 -6.66 -24.00
C TYR A 84 -16.27 -7.45 -24.22
N ARG A 85 -16.54 -7.85 -25.47
CA ARG A 85 -17.73 -8.62 -25.82
C ARG A 85 -17.53 -10.13 -25.70
N THR A 86 -16.29 -10.59 -25.72
CA THR A 86 -15.95 -12.02 -25.65
C THR A 86 -14.94 -12.32 -24.54
N ARG A 87 -15.06 -13.50 -23.96
CA ARG A 87 -14.06 -13.98 -22.98
C ARG A 87 -12.66 -14.08 -23.59
N GLN A 88 -12.57 -14.42 -24.87
CA GLN A 88 -11.28 -14.58 -25.54
C GLN A 88 -10.56 -13.23 -25.63
N ALA A 89 -11.22 -12.18 -26.13
CA ALA A 89 -10.64 -10.83 -26.19
C ALA A 89 -10.21 -10.32 -24.81
N GLY A 90 -11.03 -10.54 -23.77
CA GLY A 90 -10.65 -10.20 -22.41
C GLY A 90 -9.41 -10.94 -21.92
N ARG A 91 -9.32 -12.27 -22.17
CA ARG A 91 -8.15 -13.07 -21.79
C ARG A 91 -6.89 -12.66 -22.54
N GLU A 92 -7.00 -12.30 -23.80
CA GLU A 92 -5.89 -11.78 -24.60
C GLU A 92 -5.36 -10.46 -24.01
N ALA A 93 -6.25 -9.53 -23.68
CA ALA A 93 -5.91 -8.27 -23.01
C ALA A 93 -5.24 -8.50 -21.63
N LEU A 94 -5.71 -9.49 -20.86
CA LEU A 94 -5.09 -9.86 -19.58
C LEU A 94 -3.68 -10.44 -19.79
N ARG A 95 -3.50 -11.30 -20.81
CA ARG A 95 -2.17 -11.85 -21.15
C ARG A 95 -1.22 -10.78 -21.67
N ALA A 96 -1.72 -9.84 -22.46
CA ALA A 96 -0.98 -8.70 -22.97
C ALA A 96 -0.69 -7.64 -21.87
N ARG A 97 -1.19 -7.83 -20.65
CA ARG A 97 -1.09 -6.88 -19.52
C ARG A 97 -1.72 -5.52 -19.81
N GLU A 98 -2.66 -5.46 -20.73
CA GLU A 98 -3.45 -4.26 -20.99
C GLU A 98 -4.45 -3.97 -19.87
N VAL A 99 -4.87 -5.03 -19.16
CA VAL A 99 -5.70 -4.98 -17.95
C VAL A 99 -5.08 -5.84 -16.85
N THR A 100 -5.28 -5.41 -15.60
CA THR A 100 -4.76 -6.10 -14.41
C THR A 100 -5.64 -7.29 -14.01
N GLY A 101 -6.92 -7.24 -14.38
CA GLY A 101 -7.87 -8.30 -14.13
C GLY A 101 -9.11 -8.19 -15.01
N LEU A 102 -9.91 -9.25 -15.01
CA LEU A 102 -11.15 -9.34 -15.75
C LEU A 102 -12.31 -9.63 -14.82
N VAL A 103 -13.39 -8.94 -15.01
CA VAL A 103 -14.70 -9.23 -14.44
C VAL A 103 -15.60 -9.74 -15.55
N VAL A 104 -16.04 -10.99 -15.44
CA VAL A 104 -16.82 -11.63 -16.47
C VAL A 104 -18.27 -11.78 -16.01
N LEU A 105 -19.17 -11.15 -16.73
CA LEU A 105 -20.61 -11.35 -16.60
C LEU A 105 -21.05 -12.47 -17.54
N SER A 106 -21.69 -13.50 -16.98
CA SER A 106 -22.23 -14.61 -17.76
C SER A 106 -23.39 -14.12 -18.66
N ALA A 107 -23.68 -14.86 -19.74
CA ALA A 107 -24.76 -14.51 -20.64
C ALA A 107 -26.15 -14.51 -19.96
N ASP A 108 -26.31 -15.31 -18.92
CA ASP A 108 -27.53 -15.45 -18.14
C ASP A 108 -27.57 -14.54 -16.88
N PHE A 109 -26.61 -13.60 -16.75
CA PHE A 109 -26.48 -12.73 -15.59
C PHE A 109 -27.78 -12.00 -15.23
N ALA A 110 -28.41 -11.36 -16.23
CA ALA A 110 -29.64 -10.60 -16.03
C ALA A 110 -30.84 -11.49 -15.62
N GLN A 111 -30.90 -12.71 -16.17
CA GLN A 111 -31.96 -13.68 -15.84
C GLN A 111 -31.79 -14.21 -14.41
N ARG A 112 -30.56 -14.54 -14.03
CA ARG A 112 -30.26 -15.01 -12.67
C ARG A 112 -30.49 -13.95 -11.62
N LEU A 113 -30.12 -12.70 -11.93
CA LEU A 113 -30.35 -11.57 -11.03
C LEU A 113 -31.82 -11.28 -10.75
N LYS A 114 -32.73 -11.62 -11.70
CA LYS A 114 -34.19 -11.49 -11.54
C LYS A 114 -34.85 -12.69 -10.88
N GLY A 115 -34.17 -13.84 -10.89
CA GLY A 115 -34.65 -15.05 -10.27
C GLY A 115 -34.02 -15.29 -8.90
N ASP A 116 -34.53 -16.28 -8.16
CA ASP A 116 -33.97 -16.74 -6.87
C ASP A 116 -32.67 -17.57 -7.04
N ARG A 117 -31.91 -17.32 -8.08
CA ARG A 117 -30.67 -18.07 -8.37
C ARG A 117 -29.47 -17.16 -8.22
N GLU A 118 -28.37 -17.73 -7.72
CA GLU A 118 -27.08 -17.00 -7.67
C GLU A 118 -26.70 -16.51 -9.07
N ALA A 119 -26.35 -15.23 -9.18
CA ALA A 119 -25.80 -14.62 -10.40
C ALA A 119 -24.28 -14.45 -10.26
N PRO A 120 -23.47 -15.51 -10.50
CA PRO A 120 -22.05 -15.47 -10.24
C PRO A 120 -21.36 -14.50 -11.19
N ILE A 121 -20.51 -13.66 -10.61
CA ILE A 121 -19.54 -12.83 -11.30
C ILE A 121 -18.20 -13.51 -11.17
N GLN A 122 -17.56 -13.83 -12.28
CA GLN A 122 -16.23 -14.41 -12.27
C GLN A 122 -15.18 -13.30 -12.32
N VAL A 123 -14.27 -13.28 -11.37
CA VAL A 123 -13.12 -12.39 -11.37
C VAL A 123 -11.87 -13.21 -11.70
N LEU A 124 -11.15 -12.80 -12.75
CA LEU A 124 -9.90 -13.39 -13.18
C LEU A 124 -8.80 -12.36 -12.95
N VAL A 125 -7.78 -12.71 -12.21
CA VAL A 125 -6.65 -11.83 -11.90
C VAL A 125 -5.34 -12.45 -12.33
N ASN A 126 -4.34 -11.62 -12.61
CA ASN A 126 -3.00 -12.11 -12.88
C ASN A 126 -2.29 -12.38 -11.54
N GLY A 127 -2.03 -13.65 -11.24
CA GLY A 127 -1.40 -14.08 -9.99
C GLY A 127 0.10 -13.79 -9.86
N VAL A 128 0.73 -13.19 -10.86
CA VAL A 128 2.17 -12.80 -10.80
C VAL A 128 2.41 -11.78 -9.70
N ASP A 129 1.48 -10.85 -9.49
CA ASP A 129 1.49 -9.91 -8.38
C ASP A 129 0.32 -10.20 -7.44
N ALA A 130 0.61 -10.95 -6.38
CA ALA A 130 -0.40 -11.37 -5.40
C ALA A 130 -1.01 -10.18 -4.62
N ASN A 131 -0.28 -9.08 -4.46
CA ASN A 131 -0.79 -7.91 -3.75
C ASN A 131 -1.81 -7.16 -4.60
N SER A 132 -1.47 -6.87 -5.85
CA SER A 132 -2.38 -6.25 -6.81
C SER A 132 -3.62 -7.11 -7.07
N ALA A 133 -3.47 -8.44 -7.10
CA ALA A 133 -4.58 -9.35 -7.26
C ALA A 133 -5.60 -9.25 -6.10
N ARG A 134 -5.13 -9.26 -4.85
CA ARG A 134 -6.00 -9.11 -3.66
C ARG A 134 -6.67 -7.73 -3.58
N LEU A 135 -5.94 -6.67 -3.91
CA LEU A 135 -6.49 -5.32 -3.94
C LEU A 135 -7.61 -5.21 -4.98
N LEU A 136 -7.37 -5.73 -6.20
CA LEU A 136 -8.38 -5.74 -7.25
C LEU A 136 -9.62 -6.52 -6.84
N GLU A 137 -9.47 -7.70 -6.24
CA GLU A 137 -10.57 -8.50 -5.73
C GLU A 137 -11.38 -7.74 -4.70
N GLY A 138 -10.73 -7.11 -3.71
CA GLY A 138 -11.38 -6.29 -2.68
C GLY A 138 -12.14 -5.10 -3.28
N TYR A 139 -11.56 -4.41 -4.26
CA TYR A 139 -12.22 -3.28 -4.94
C TYR A 139 -13.42 -3.75 -5.77
N VAL A 140 -13.32 -4.88 -6.47
CA VAL A 140 -14.44 -5.47 -7.23
C VAL A 140 -15.58 -5.84 -6.29
N GLN A 141 -15.28 -6.46 -5.14
CA GLN A 141 -16.28 -6.77 -4.11
C GLN A 141 -16.95 -5.50 -3.57
N GLY A 142 -16.19 -4.43 -3.35
CA GLY A 142 -16.71 -3.13 -2.94
C GLY A 142 -17.67 -2.52 -3.96
N VAL A 143 -17.30 -2.51 -5.25
CA VAL A 143 -18.17 -2.01 -6.32
C VAL A 143 -19.43 -2.87 -6.45
N TRP A 144 -19.30 -4.19 -6.35
CA TRP A 144 -20.43 -5.11 -6.36
C TRP A 144 -21.41 -4.81 -5.22
N ALA A 145 -20.91 -4.67 -4.00
CA ALA A 145 -21.75 -4.43 -2.82
C ALA A 145 -22.54 -3.12 -2.95
N VAL A 146 -21.87 -2.04 -3.37
CA VAL A 146 -22.53 -0.73 -3.59
C VAL A 146 -23.53 -0.78 -4.72
N TRP A 147 -23.19 -1.44 -5.84
CA TRP A 147 -24.10 -1.60 -6.95
C TRP A 147 -25.34 -2.42 -6.58
N LEU A 148 -25.14 -3.55 -5.88
CA LEU A 148 -26.23 -4.41 -5.44
C LEU A 148 -27.18 -3.68 -4.50
N GLN A 149 -26.67 -2.90 -3.55
CA GLN A 149 -27.51 -2.09 -2.67
C GLN A 149 -28.38 -1.09 -3.46
N ARG A 150 -27.81 -0.43 -4.46
CA ARG A 150 -28.53 0.51 -5.33
C ARG A 150 -29.61 -0.20 -6.15
N GLU A 151 -29.29 -1.36 -6.70
CA GLU A 151 -30.22 -2.15 -7.53
C GLU A 151 -31.41 -2.65 -6.71
N LEU A 152 -31.16 -3.12 -5.48
CA LEU A 152 -32.20 -3.58 -4.57
C LEU A 152 -33.07 -2.43 -4.07
N ALA A 153 -32.49 -1.29 -3.77
CA ALA A 153 -33.23 -0.07 -3.42
C ALA A 153 -34.11 0.42 -4.56
N ALA A 154 -33.63 0.37 -5.80
CA ALA A 154 -34.41 0.73 -6.99
C ALA A 154 -35.61 -0.21 -7.24
N ARG A 155 -35.48 -1.48 -6.82
CA ARG A 155 -36.56 -2.49 -6.89
C ARG A 155 -37.50 -2.47 -5.67
N GLN A 156 -37.31 -1.55 -4.73
CA GLN A 156 -38.05 -1.48 -3.44
C GLN A 156 -37.97 -2.77 -2.60
N ILE A 157 -36.93 -3.56 -2.81
CA ILE A 157 -36.63 -4.74 -2.01
C ILE A 157 -35.90 -4.23 -0.76
N ALA A 158 -36.60 -4.09 0.36
CA ALA A 158 -35.99 -3.76 1.64
C ALA A 158 -35.23 -4.98 2.16
N ILE A 159 -33.92 -5.01 2.00
CA ILE A 159 -33.09 -5.89 2.79
C ILE A 159 -32.98 -5.23 4.17
N ALA A 160 -33.70 -5.76 5.14
CA ALA A 160 -33.46 -5.43 6.54
C ALA A 160 -32.08 -5.95 6.91
N THR A 161 -31.05 -5.12 6.73
CA THR A 161 -29.74 -5.41 7.34
C THR A 161 -29.89 -5.12 8.82
N PRO A 162 -29.88 -6.15 9.69
CA PRO A 162 -30.09 -5.98 11.13
C PRO A 162 -28.98 -5.16 11.80
N VAL A 163 -27.87 -4.93 11.11
CA VAL A 163 -26.73 -4.14 11.58
C VAL A 163 -26.20 -3.27 10.44
N ALA A 164 -26.26 -1.96 10.60
CA ALA A 164 -25.59 -1.01 9.75
C ALA A 164 -24.17 -0.76 10.31
N VAL A 165 -23.15 -1.32 9.68
CA VAL A 165 -21.77 -1.05 10.05
C VAL A 165 -21.35 0.29 9.42
N GLN A 166 -21.20 1.33 10.24
CA GLN A 166 -20.60 2.58 9.82
C GLN A 166 -19.09 2.52 10.06
N ALA A 167 -18.34 2.16 9.04
CA ALA A 167 -16.88 2.22 9.10
C ALA A 167 -16.43 3.69 9.11
N ARG A 168 -15.84 4.13 10.23
CA ARG A 168 -15.27 5.46 10.36
C ARG A 168 -13.77 5.36 10.51
N ILE A 169 -13.03 5.81 9.50
CA ILE A 169 -11.57 5.85 9.52
C ILE A 169 -11.14 7.17 10.14
N TRP A 170 -10.51 7.13 11.31
CA TRP A 170 -10.08 8.31 12.06
C TRP A 170 -8.76 8.90 11.57
N PHE A 171 -7.87 8.04 11.12
CA PHE A 171 -6.57 8.42 10.61
C PHE A 171 -6.47 8.04 9.14
N ASN A 172 -5.96 8.96 8.31
CA ASN A 172 -5.83 8.76 6.87
C ASN A 172 -7.15 8.33 6.19
N PRO A 173 -8.24 9.10 6.29
CA PRO A 173 -9.54 8.72 5.71
C PRO A 173 -9.49 8.57 4.19
N GLU A 174 -8.53 9.21 3.53
CA GLU A 174 -8.30 9.08 2.10
C GLU A 174 -7.48 7.84 1.73
N LEU A 175 -7.08 7.04 2.72
CA LEU A 175 -6.27 5.81 2.57
C LEU A 175 -5.01 6.02 1.71
N ARG A 176 -4.41 7.22 1.79
CA ARG A 176 -3.18 7.53 1.05
C ARG A 176 -2.01 6.74 1.63
N SER A 177 -1.38 5.93 0.81
CA SER A 177 -0.22 5.11 1.19
C SER A 177 0.91 5.93 1.79
N ARG A 178 1.14 7.14 1.29
CA ARG A 178 2.15 8.06 1.80
C ARG A 178 1.99 8.38 3.28
N ASN A 179 0.75 8.57 3.77
CA ASN A 179 0.49 8.91 5.16
C ASN A 179 0.84 7.79 6.14
N TYR A 180 0.91 6.55 5.63
CA TYR A 180 1.35 5.38 6.39
C TYR A 180 2.85 5.11 6.18
N LEU A 181 3.32 5.18 4.92
CA LEU A 181 4.70 4.84 4.55
C LEU A 181 5.72 5.80 5.15
N VAL A 182 5.47 7.12 5.09
CA VAL A 182 6.45 8.11 5.54
C VAL A 182 6.79 7.97 7.02
N PRO A 183 5.81 7.88 7.95
CA PRO A 183 6.12 7.62 9.36
C PRO A 183 6.82 6.28 9.59
N GLY A 184 6.40 5.21 8.90
CA GLY A 184 7.04 3.90 9.00
C GLY A 184 8.48 3.91 8.53
N LEU A 185 8.76 4.52 7.38
CA LEU A 185 10.11 4.67 6.84
C LEU A 185 11.00 5.53 7.74
N LEU A 186 10.44 6.55 8.38
CA LEU A 186 11.19 7.38 9.31
C LEU A 186 11.72 6.54 10.48
N VAL A 187 10.88 5.69 11.06
CA VAL A 187 11.30 4.76 12.14
C VAL A 187 12.39 3.80 11.67
N VAL A 188 12.19 3.16 10.50
CA VAL A 188 13.17 2.24 9.93
C VAL A 188 14.50 2.95 9.65
N ASN A 189 14.46 4.13 9.04
CA ASN A 189 15.66 4.91 8.75
C ASN A 189 16.41 5.32 10.03
N MET A 190 15.71 5.80 11.06
CA MET A 190 16.32 6.17 12.33
C MET A 190 17.01 4.97 12.99
N THR A 191 16.37 3.80 12.94
CA THR A 191 16.96 2.56 13.47
C THR A 191 18.21 2.16 12.69
N LEU A 192 18.15 2.20 11.36
CA LEU A 192 19.27 1.87 10.48
C LEU A 192 20.45 2.82 10.70
N VAL A 193 20.17 4.14 10.74
CA VAL A 193 21.19 5.17 10.99
C VAL A 193 21.85 4.97 12.36
N GLY A 194 21.04 4.72 13.40
CA GLY A 194 21.56 4.43 14.74
C GLY A 194 22.48 3.22 14.76
N ALA A 195 22.10 2.14 14.10
CA ALA A 195 22.93 0.94 13.98
C ALA A 195 24.23 1.20 13.21
N LEU A 196 24.16 1.89 12.06
CA LEU A 196 25.33 2.20 11.23
C LEU A 196 26.31 3.14 11.95
N LEU A 197 25.83 4.20 12.59
CA LEU A 197 26.68 5.13 13.34
C LEU A 197 27.35 4.43 14.53
N THR A 198 26.59 3.58 15.24
CA THR A 198 27.17 2.79 16.34
C THR A 198 28.26 1.84 15.84
N ALA A 199 28.00 1.10 14.76
CA ALA A 199 28.98 0.22 14.15
C ALA A 199 30.23 0.99 13.70
N MET A 200 30.07 2.18 13.13
CA MET A 200 31.16 3.05 12.69
C MET A 200 32.01 3.55 13.86
N VAL A 201 31.40 3.91 14.99
CA VAL A 201 32.11 4.30 16.22
C VAL A 201 32.92 3.13 16.70
N PHE A 202 32.34 1.94 16.80
CA PHE A 202 33.07 0.74 17.22
C PHE A 202 34.25 0.40 16.29
N ALA A 203 34.04 0.43 14.98
CA ALA A 203 35.10 0.16 14.00
C ALA A 203 36.26 1.13 14.16
N ARG A 204 35.97 2.42 14.35
CA ARG A 204 37.01 3.45 14.57
C ARG A 204 37.80 3.27 15.86
N GLU A 205 37.14 2.94 16.97
CA GLU A 205 37.83 2.67 18.25
C GLU A 205 38.69 1.40 18.15
N TRP A 206 38.22 0.40 17.40
CA TRP A 206 39.00 -0.79 17.07
C TRP A 206 40.27 -0.47 16.29
N GLU A 207 40.14 0.25 15.16
CA GLU A 207 41.28 0.64 14.31
C GLU A 207 42.31 1.51 15.03
N ARG A 208 41.89 2.30 16.01
CA ARG A 208 42.78 3.14 16.83
C ARG A 208 43.38 2.42 18.01
N GLY A 209 43.01 1.18 18.29
CA GLY A 209 43.50 0.41 19.44
C GLY A 209 43.02 0.95 20.78
N THR A 210 41.98 1.79 20.80
CA THR A 210 41.45 2.43 22.02
C THR A 210 40.29 1.69 22.65
N LEU A 211 39.84 0.60 22.03
CA LEU A 211 38.68 -0.20 22.49
C LEU A 211 38.96 -0.81 23.88
N GLU A 212 40.20 -1.28 24.14
CA GLU A 212 40.58 -1.84 25.43
C GLU A 212 40.53 -0.79 26.56
N ALA A 213 40.92 0.45 26.26
CA ALA A 213 40.83 1.55 27.21
C ALA A 213 39.35 1.90 27.55
N LEU A 214 38.46 1.70 26.62
CA LEU A 214 37.01 1.94 26.78
C LEU A 214 36.36 0.87 27.68
N LEU A 215 36.85 -0.39 27.61
CA LEU A 215 36.34 -1.51 28.40
C LEU A 215 36.85 -1.46 29.89
N VAL A 216 37.95 -0.77 30.15
CA VAL A 216 38.55 -0.68 31.49
C VAL A 216 38.12 0.60 32.23
N THR A 217 37.42 1.53 31.58
CA THR A 217 36.96 2.82 32.15
C THR A 217 35.54 2.76 32.67
#